data_083c833df3a2106670766b83926f0d95
#
_entry.id   083c833df3a2106670766b83926f0d95
#
_cell.length_a   1.000
_cell.length_b   1.000
_cell.length_c   1.000
_cell.angle_alpha   90.00
_cell.angle_beta   90.00
_cell.angle_gamma   90.00
#
_symmetry.space_group_name_H-M   'P 1'
#
loop_
_entity.id
_entity.type
_entity.pdbx_description
1 polymer ?
#
loop_
_entity_poly.entity_id
_entity_poly.type
_entity_poly.pdbx_seq_one_letter_code
_entity_poly.pdbx_strand_id
1 'polypeptide(L)'
;MAVFVADPPQAVQKTPLTRRNFLIGSATAAAGLALYSSEFARHEISVVTRNVALANLPDAFHNYRIAQISDIHFDEYTEPSFVRRVVGEVNRLAPDLVLLTGDYITNSPLGQNFAAGAILRCAEALSELACPLRFAVMGNHDSFLGPPLIRAGLATASIPLLFNQACSD
;
A
#
# COMPACT_ATOMS: atom_id res chain seq x y z
N MET A 1 -2.88 -1.41 73.59
CA MET A 1 -2.68 -2.47 72.54
C MET A 1 -3.90 -2.38 71.64
N ALA A 2 -3.76 -1.74 70.48
CA ALA A 2 -4.86 -1.56 69.54
C ALA A 2 -4.80 -2.70 68.50
N VAL A 3 -5.88 -3.45 68.37
CA VAL A 3 -6.02 -4.55 67.41
C VAL A 3 -6.71 -3.95 66.17
N PHE A 4 -5.97 -3.86 65.04
CA PHE A 4 -6.55 -3.53 63.73
C PHE A 4 -7.14 -4.82 63.14
N VAL A 5 -8.44 -4.84 62.96
CA VAL A 5 -9.12 -5.88 62.19
C VAL A 5 -9.26 -5.34 60.75
N ALA A 6 -8.57 -5.98 59.80
CA ALA A 6 -8.69 -5.66 58.37
C ALA A 6 -10.07 -6.15 57.88
N ASP A 7 -10.77 -5.28 57.18
CA ASP A 7 -12.04 -5.64 56.49
C ASP A 7 -11.79 -6.74 55.46
N PRO A 8 -12.70 -7.73 55.35
CA PRO A 8 -12.57 -8.77 54.35
C PRO A 8 -12.67 -8.18 52.93
N PRO A 9 -11.93 -8.73 51.96
CA PRO A 9 -11.96 -8.24 50.58
C PRO A 9 -13.39 -8.30 50.03
N GLN A 10 -13.88 -7.15 49.55
CA GLN A 10 -15.21 -7.06 48.92
C GLN A 10 -15.23 -7.96 47.70
N ALA A 11 -16.18 -8.90 47.64
CA ALA A 11 -16.40 -9.78 46.52
C ALA A 11 -16.77 -8.94 45.28
N VAL A 12 -15.97 -9.04 44.21
CA VAL A 12 -16.28 -8.45 42.93
C VAL A 12 -17.61 -9.00 42.42
N GLN A 13 -18.66 -8.19 42.49
CA GLN A 13 -19.98 -8.57 41.95
C GLN A 13 -19.87 -8.73 40.43
N LYS A 14 -19.88 -9.98 39.97
CA LYS A 14 -19.99 -10.29 38.54
C LYS A 14 -21.39 -9.93 38.06
N THR A 15 -21.55 -8.82 37.36
CA THR A 15 -22.81 -8.45 36.70
C THR A 15 -23.18 -9.55 35.68
N PRO A 16 -24.36 -10.18 35.76
CA PRO A 16 -24.74 -11.23 34.84
C PRO A 16 -24.89 -10.64 33.43
N LEU A 17 -24.29 -11.29 32.43
CA LEU A 17 -24.45 -10.97 31.02
C LEU A 17 -25.91 -11.21 30.61
N THR A 18 -26.67 -10.14 30.46
CA THR A 18 -28.05 -10.23 29.92
C THR A 18 -27.98 -10.41 28.40
N ARG A 19 -29.01 -11.06 27.80
CA ARG A 19 -29.13 -11.20 26.32
C ARG A 19 -28.98 -9.85 25.62
N ARG A 20 -29.55 -8.79 26.18
CA ARG A 20 -29.48 -7.42 25.65
C ARG A 20 -28.02 -6.93 25.64
N ASN A 21 -27.29 -7.07 26.74
CA ASN A 21 -25.89 -6.61 26.85
C ASN A 21 -24.95 -7.41 25.92
N PHE A 22 -25.24 -8.71 25.76
CA PHE A 22 -24.52 -9.53 24.79
C PHE A 22 -24.74 -9.07 23.35
N LEU A 23 -25.98 -8.82 22.96
CA LEU A 23 -26.32 -8.33 21.60
C LEU A 23 -25.72 -6.95 21.33
N ILE A 24 -25.82 -6.03 22.29
CA ILE A 24 -25.22 -4.69 22.16
C ILE A 24 -23.71 -4.81 22.04
N GLY A 25 -23.06 -5.59 22.90
CA GLY A 25 -21.61 -5.79 22.85
C GLY A 25 -21.13 -6.41 21.53
N SER A 26 -21.85 -7.42 21.03
CA SER A 26 -21.54 -8.04 19.74
C SER A 26 -21.73 -7.09 18.56
N ALA A 27 -22.80 -6.29 18.55
CA ALA A 27 -23.04 -5.30 17.51
C ALA A 27 -21.98 -4.18 17.54
N THR A 28 -21.60 -3.71 18.72
CA THR A 28 -20.52 -2.71 18.87
C THR A 28 -19.17 -3.27 18.41
N ALA A 29 -18.83 -4.50 18.75
CA ALA A 29 -17.62 -5.15 18.31
C ALA A 29 -17.60 -5.33 16.78
N ALA A 30 -18.70 -5.77 16.18
CA ALA A 30 -18.84 -5.92 14.74
C ALA A 30 -18.71 -4.58 14.00
N ALA A 31 -19.37 -3.52 14.51
CA ALA A 31 -19.25 -2.17 13.96
C ALA A 31 -17.82 -1.62 14.09
N GLY A 32 -17.18 -1.82 15.23
CA GLY A 32 -15.79 -1.42 15.45
C GLY A 32 -14.82 -2.15 14.50
N LEU A 33 -15.02 -3.46 14.28
CA LEU A 33 -14.23 -4.24 13.35
C LEU A 33 -14.44 -3.80 11.89
N ALA A 34 -15.69 -3.53 11.51
CA ALA A 34 -16.02 -3.03 10.18
C ALA A 34 -15.37 -1.65 9.91
N LEU A 35 -15.44 -0.73 10.87
CA LEU A 35 -14.78 0.57 10.78
C LEU A 35 -13.27 0.44 10.73
N TYR A 36 -12.68 -0.42 11.56
CA TYR A 36 -11.23 -0.68 11.52
C TYR A 36 -10.79 -1.22 10.17
N SER A 37 -11.49 -2.22 9.63
CA SER A 37 -11.13 -2.84 8.34
C SER A 37 -11.33 -1.88 7.16
N SER A 38 -12.36 -1.01 7.19
CA SER A 38 -12.64 -0.08 6.09
C SER A 38 -11.72 1.14 6.07
N GLU A 39 -11.33 1.66 7.22
CA GLU A 39 -10.60 2.94 7.30
C GLU A 39 -9.11 2.78 7.64
N PHE A 40 -8.77 1.84 8.52
CA PHE A 40 -7.39 1.74 9.00
C PHE A 40 -6.60 0.63 8.30
N ALA A 41 -7.13 -0.60 8.25
CA ALA A 41 -6.34 -1.74 7.77
C ALA A 41 -5.95 -1.63 6.30
N ARG A 42 -6.82 -1.10 5.44
CA ARG A 42 -6.52 -0.93 4.01
C ARG A 42 -5.53 0.21 3.70
N HIS A 43 -5.26 1.10 4.67
CA HIS A 43 -4.32 2.20 4.52
C HIS A 43 -3.00 1.98 5.26
N GLU A 44 -2.81 0.80 5.85
CA GLU A 44 -1.56 0.45 6.50
C GLU A 44 -0.48 0.14 5.45
N ILE A 45 0.66 0.82 5.57
CA ILE A 45 1.82 0.60 4.70
C ILE A 45 2.84 -0.20 5.49
N SER A 46 3.19 -1.38 4.98
CA SER A 46 4.23 -2.23 5.55
C SER A 46 5.43 -2.28 4.61
N VAL A 47 6.60 -1.92 5.11
CA VAL A 47 7.86 -2.02 4.37
C VAL A 47 8.53 -3.34 4.71
N VAL A 48 8.70 -4.19 3.71
CA VAL A 48 9.40 -5.47 3.86
C VAL A 48 10.80 -5.36 3.26
N THR A 49 11.83 -5.49 4.11
CA THR A 49 13.21 -5.48 3.67
C THR A 49 13.74 -6.90 3.46
N ARG A 50 14.40 -7.11 2.33
CA ARG A 50 15.05 -8.38 1.96
C ARG A 50 16.49 -8.13 1.56
N ASN A 51 17.43 -8.85 2.15
CA ASN A 51 18.81 -8.85 1.71
C ASN A 51 19.00 -9.98 0.70
N VAL A 52 19.51 -9.64 -0.49
CA VAL A 52 19.78 -10.59 -1.57
C VAL A 52 21.30 -10.65 -1.76
N ALA A 53 21.88 -11.80 -1.42
CA ALA A 53 23.29 -12.04 -1.67
C ALA A 53 23.49 -12.64 -3.07
N LEU A 54 24.25 -11.96 -3.91
CA LEU A 54 24.58 -12.41 -5.26
C LEU A 54 26.08 -12.70 -5.34
N ALA A 55 26.43 -13.88 -5.86
CA ALA A 55 27.82 -14.22 -6.13
C ALA A 55 28.35 -13.35 -7.29
N ASN A 56 29.59 -12.88 -7.17
CA ASN A 56 30.27 -12.08 -8.19
C ASN A 56 29.57 -10.74 -8.51
N LEU A 57 28.88 -10.15 -7.54
CA LEU A 57 28.32 -8.82 -7.70
C LEU A 57 29.45 -7.78 -7.79
N PRO A 58 29.50 -6.93 -8.83
CA PRO A 58 30.46 -5.84 -8.92
C PRO A 58 30.39 -4.90 -7.71
N ASP A 59 31.52 -4.37 -7.26
CA ASP A 59 31.63 -3.51 -6.07
C ASP A 59 30.67 -2.31 -6.10
N ALA A 60 30.42 -1.76 -7.30
CA ALA A 60 29.50 -0.65 -7.51
C ALA A 60 28.05 -0.95 -7.08
N PHE A 61 27.67 -2.22 -6.98
CA PHE A 61 26.31 -2.65 -6.56
C PHE A 61 26.27 -3.15 -5.11
N HIS A 62 27.37 -3.12 -4.38
CA HIS A 62 27.34 -3.47 -2.97
C HIS A 62 26.47 -2.46 -2.20
N ASN A 63 25.56 -2.97 -1.39
CA ASN A 63 24.55 -2.18 -0.67
C ASN A 63 23.59 -1.38 -1.56
N TYR A 64 23.49 -1.73 -2.85
CA TYR A 64 22.54 -1.12 -3.77
C TYR A 64 21.12 -1.42 -3.34
N ARG A 65 20.32 -0.37 -3.19
CA ARG A 65 18.94 -0.46 -2.67
C ARG A 65 17.94 -0.37 -3.80
N ILE A 66 17.10 -1.38 -3.91
CA ILE A 66 16.02 -1.42 -4.87
C ILE A 66 14.70 -1.35 -4.11
N ALA A 67 13.86 -0.37 -4.42
CA ALA A 67 12.49 -0.34 -3.96
C ALA A 67 11.57 -0.88 -5.05
N GLN A 68 10.68 -1.81 -4.67
CA GLN A 68 9.66 -2.34 -5.57
C GLN A 68 8.28 -1.87 -5.10
N ILE A 69 7.49 -1.36 -6.03
CA ILE A 69 6.06 -1.03 -5.85
C ILE A 69 5.28 -1.86 -6.85
N SER A 70 4.25 -2.55 -6.39
CA SER A 70 3.38 -3.39 -7.21
C SER A 70 1.93 -3.25 -6.80
N ASP A 71 1.00 -3.62 -7.69
CA ASP A 71 -0.41 -3.83 -7.35
C ASP A 71 -1.06 -2.61 -6.69
N ILE A 72 -0.83 -1.42 -7.27
CA ILE A 72 -1.41 -0.16 -6.79
C ILE A 72 -2.94 -0.19 -6.91
N HIS A 73 -3.45 -0.82 -7.99
CA HIS A 73 -4.87 -0.98 -8.24
C HIS A 73 -5.67 0.31 -8.05
N PHE A 74 -5.18 1.40 -8.66
CA PHE A 74 -5.83 2.69 -8.57
C PHE A 74 -7.21 2.64 -9.21
N ASP A 75 -8.23 2.87 -8.41
CA ASP A 75 -9.64 2.81 -8.80
C ASP A 75 -10.44 3.99 -8.19
N GLU A 76 -11.77 3.91 -8.21
CA GLU A 76 -12.65 4.90 -7.60
C GLU A 76 -12.54 4.96 -6.06
N TYR A 77 -12.00 3.93 -5.43
CA TYR A 77 -11.87 3.82 -3.97
C TYR A 77 -10.46 4.12 -3.49
N THR A 78 -9.47 4.11 -4.41
CA THR A 78 -8.07 4.38 -4.07
C THR A 78 -7.80 5.87 -4.10
N GLU A 79 -7.52 6.44 -2.93
CA GLU A 79 -7.21 7.87 -2.83
C GLU A 79 -5.80 8.18 -3.31
N PRO A 80 -5.62 9.26 -4.12
CA PRO A 80 -4.28 9.73 -4.49
C PRO A 80 -3.38 10.00 -3.29
N SER A 81 -3.96 10.41 -2.16
CA SER A 81 -3.27 10.62 -0.88
C SER A 81 -2.57 9.36 -0.36
N PHE A 82 -3.18 8.20 -0.54
CA PHE A 82 -2.58 6.92 -0.16
C PHE A 82 -1.34 6.61 -1.01
N VAL A 83 -1.45 6.75 -2.35
CA VAL A 83 -0.31 6.54 -3.26
C VAL A 83 0.83 7.50 -2.94
N ARG A 84 0.53 8.79 -2.67
CA ARG A 84 1.55 9.77 -2.22
C ARG A 84 2.21 9.38 -0.91
N ARG A 85 1.48 8.78 0.03
CA ARG A 85 2.07 8.25 1.27
C ARG A 85 3.04 7.11 0.98
N VAL A 86 2.69 6.18 0.08
CA VAL A 86 3.59 5.11 -0.38
C VAL A 86 4.85 5.70 -1.01
N VAL A 87 4.71 6.68 -1.90
CA VAL A 87 5.83 7.41 -2.51
C VAL A 87 6.71 8.09 -1.44
N GLY A 88 6.09 8.73 -0.44
CA GLY A 88 6.82 9.32 0.68
C GLY A 88 7.64 8.30 1.48
N GLU A 89 7.09 7.09 1.70
CA GLU A 89 7.83 5.99 2.33
C GLU A 89 9.02 5.55 1.48
N VAL A 90 8.82 5.37 0.18
CA VAL A 90 9.89 5.00 -0.77
C VAL A 90 10.99 6.07 -0.78
N ASN A 91 10.61 7.34 -0.84
CA ASN A 91 11.57 8.44 -0.83
C ASN A 91 12.40 8.49 0.47
N ARG A 92 11.80 8.17 1.63
CA ARG A 92 12.54 8.07 2.91
C ARG A 92 13.56 6.92 2.93
N LEU A 93 13.29 5.83 2.21
CA LEU A 93 14.24 4.73 2.07
C LEU A 93 15.43 5.11 1.20
N ALA A 94 15.34 6.21 0.43
CA ALA A 94 16.35 6.67 -0.50
C ALA A 94 16.94 5.54 -1.35
N PRO A 95 16.13 4.85 -2.17
CA PRO A 95 16.61 3.76 -3.01
C PRO A 95 17.46 4.28 -4.17
N ASP A 96 18.36 3.44 -4.66
CA ASP A 96 19.16 3.70 -5.85
C ASP A 96 18.38 3.41 -7.14
N LEU A 97 17.35 2.56 -7.05
CA LEU A 97 16.47 2.17 -8.15
C LEU A 97 15.05 1.96 -7.63
N VAL A 98 14.04 2.42 -8.38
CA VAL A 98 12.64 2.09 -8.16
C VAL A 98 12.12 1.24 -9.31
N LEU A 99 11.53 0.10 -8.99
CA LEU A 99 10.85 -0.79 -9.92
C LEU A 99 9.35 -0.78 -9.66
N LEU A 100 8.58 -0.46 -10.68
CA LEU A 100 7.13 -0.51 -10.66
C LEU A 100 6.69 -1.74 -11.46
N THR A 101 6.17 -2.76 -10.77
CA THR A 101 5.99 -4.10 -11.37
C THR A 101 4.57 -4.37 -11.86
N GLY A 102 3.80 -3.30 -12.10
CA GLY A 102 2.51 -3.37 -12.79
C GLY A 102 1.30 -3.33 -11.89
N ASP A 103 0.14 -3.53 -12.49
CA ASP A 103 -1.19 -3.43 -11.91
C ASP A 103 -1.43 -2.04 -11.27
N TYR A 104 -1.17 -0.99 -12.10
CA TYR A 104 -1.33 0.41 -11.70
C TYR A 104 -2.78 0.77 -11.46
N ILE A 105 -3.68 0.26 -12.29
CA ILE A 105 -5.11 0.56 -12.26
C ILE A 105 -5.95 -0.71 -12.29
N THR A 106 -7.10 -0.65 -11.64
CA THR A 106 -8.08 -1.74 -11.66
C THR A 106 -8.86 -1.70 -12.97
N ASN A 107 -9.16 -2.88 -13.52
CA ASN A 107 -10.10 -3.00 -14.63
C ASN A 107 -11.53 -2.75 -14.10
N SER A 108 -11.98 -1.50 -14.19
CA SER A 108 -13.28 -1.07 -13.68
C SER A 108 -14.39 -1.27 -14.74
N PRO A 109 -15.61 -1.65 -14.34
CA PRO A 109 -16.76 -1.69 -15.23
C PRO A 109 -17.14 -0.29 -15.79
N LEU A 110 -16.56 0.79 -15.27
CA LEU A 110 -16.78 2.16 -15.75
C LEU A 110 -16.09 2.48 -17.08
N GLY A 111 -15.33 1.53 -17.63
CA GLY A 111 -14.80 1.58 -18.97
C GLY A 111 -13.49 2.37 -19.15
N GLN A 112 -13.05 2.50 -20.41
CA GLN A 112 -11.74 3.05 -20.76
C GLN A 112 -11.57 4.54 -20.41
N ASN A 113 -12.63 5.33 -20.42
CA ASN A 113 -12.54 6.75 -20.03
C ASN A 113 -12.19 6.92 -18.54
N PHE A 114 -12.72 6.05 -17.70
CA PHE A 114 -12.36 6.01 -16.29
C PHE A 114 -10.89 5.60 -16.13
N ALA A 115 -10.46 4.54 -16.83
CA ALA A 115 -9.10 4.04 -16.81
C ALA A 115 -8.07 5.10 -17.22
N ALA A 116 -8.38 5.89 -18.26
CA ALA A 116 -7.54 7.00 -18.69
C ALA A 116 -7.38 8.08 -17.60
N GLY A 117 -8.44 8.42 -16.91
CA GLY A 117 -8.39 9.34 -15.78
C GLY A 117 -7.65 8.76 -14.56
N ALA A 118 -7.83 7.47 -14.30
CA ALA A 118 -7.20 6.78 -13.18
C ALA A 118 -5.67 6.69 -13.35
N ILE A 119 -5.18 6.30 -14.55
CA ILE A 119 -3.74 6.22 -14.79
C ILE A 119 -3.06 7.60 -14.69
N LEU A 120 -3.71 8.67 -15.10
CA LEU A 120 -3.15 10.03 -15.00
C LEU A 120 -3.03 10.44 -13.52
N ARG A 121 -4.04 10.20 -12.69
CA ARG A 121 -3.98 10.50 -11.26
C ARG A 121 -2.96 9.63 -10.52
N CYS A 122 -2.85 8.35 -10.90
CA CYS A 122 -1.83 7.46 -10.38
C CYS A 122 -0.42 7.96 -10.73
N ALA A 123 -0.21 8.30 -12.02
CA ALA A 123 1.07 8.83 -12.50
C ALA A 123 1.42 10.17 -11.85
N GLU A 124 0.45 11.05 -11.61
CA GLU A 124 0.67 12.30 -10.86
C GLU A 124 1.24 12.03 -9.47
N ALA A 125 0.66 11.08 -8.72
CA ALA A 125 1.20 10.71 -7.42
C ALA A 125 2.59 10.06 -7.52
N LEU A 126 2.83 9.22 -8.53
CA LEU A 126 4.12 8.58 -8.77
C LEU A 126 5.21 9.57 -9.25
N SER A 127 4.82 10.71 -9.82
CA SER A 127 5.78 11.74 -10.25
C SER A 127 6.58 12.35 -9.08
N GLU A 128 6.06 12.22 -7.85
CA GLU A 128 6.72 12.67 -6.62
C GLU A 128 7.85 11.74 -6.14
N LEU A 129 8.12 10.62 -6.85
CA LEU A 129 9.28 9.75 -6.59
C LEU A 129 10.57 10.54 -6.80
N ALA A 130 11.39 10.63 -5.76
CA ALA A 130 12.65 11.38 -5.78
C ALA A 130 13.79 10.62 -6.50
N CYS A 131 13.71 9.28 -6.54
CA CYS A 131 14.72 8.45 -7.20
C CYS A 131 14.72 8.70 -8.72
N PRO A 132 15.84 9.14 -9.32
CA PRO A 132 15.91 9.42 -10.75
C PRO A 132 15.85 8.14 -11.59
N LEU A 133 16.41 7.04 -11.10
CA LEU A 133 16.43 5.76 -11.80
C LEU A 133 15.17 4.97 -11.42
N ARG A 134 14.21 4.96 -12.32
CA ARG A 134 12.93 4.31 -12.12
C ARG A 134 12.40 3.71 -13.41
N PHE A 135 11.91 2.49 -13.34
CA PHE A 135 11.34 1.76 -14.48
C PHE A 135 10.03 1.11 -14.12
N ALA A 136 9.22 0.93 -15.13
CA ALA A 136 7.91 0.29 -15.02
C ALA A 136 7.79 -0.90 -15.97
N VAL A 137 7.05 -1.92 -15.57
CA VAL A 137 6.56 -2.99 -16.43
C VAL A 137 5.04 -3.10 -16.29
N MET A 138 4.39 -3.83 -17.17
CA MET A 138 2.93 -4.05 -17.13
C MET A 138 2.58 -5.26 -16.28
N GLY A 139 1.51 -5.11 -15.50
CA GLY A 139 0.80 -6.21 -14.88
C GLY A 139 -0.30 -6.79 -15.77
N ASN A 140 -1.07 -7.74 -15.23
CA ASN A 140 -2.15 -8.37 -15.98
C ASN A 140 -3.35 -7.43 -16.16
N HIS A 141 -3.71 -6.61 -15.17
CA HIS A 141 -4.78 -5.62 -15.28
C HIS A 141 -4.45 -4.54 -16.32
N ASP A 142 -3.22 -4.07 -16.32
CA ASP A 142 -2.74 -3.08 -17.30
C ASP A 142 -2.81 -3.62 -18.73
N SER A 143 -2.56 -4.92 -18.91
CA SER A 143 -2.59 -5.60 -20.21
C SER A 143 -3.99 -5.61 -20.83
N PHE A 144 -5.06 -5.70 -20.04
CA PHE A 144 -6.44 -5.60 -20.52
C PHE A 144 -6.78 -4.19 -21.04
N LEU A 145 -6.16 -3.17 -20.48
CA LEU A 145 -6.38 -1.77 -20.86
C LEU A 145 -5.51 -1.33 -22.04
N GLY A 146 -4.45 -2.07 -22.27
CA GLY A 146 -3.55 -1.95 -23.41
C GLY A 146 -2.32 -1.05 -23.15
N PRO A 147 -1.16 -1.45 -23.72
CA PRO A 147 0.12 -0.77 -23.53
C PRO A 147 0.12 0.72 -23.87
N PRO A 148 -0.59 1.21 -24.92
CA PRO A 148 -0.58 2.63 -25.26
C PRO A 148 -1.13 3.52 -24.16
N LEU A 149 -2.21 3.11 -23.48
CA LEU A 149 -2.83 3.88 -22.41
C LEU A 149 -1.90 4.00 -21.20
N ILE A 150 -1.36 2.87 -20.73
CA ILE A 150 -0.46 2.80 -19.57
C ILE A 150 0.83 3.59 -19.85
N ARG A 151 1.42 3.41 -21.05
CA ARG A 151 2.61 4.14 -21.47
C ARG A 151 2.39 5.66 -21.46
N ALA A 152 1.28 6.10 -22.04
CA ALA A 152 0.96 7.52 -22.10
C ALA A 152 0.78 8.12 -20.70
N GLY A 153 0.11 7.40 -19.79
CA GLY A 153 -0.06 7.82 -18.41
C GLY A 153 1.28 7.91 -17.67
N LEU A 154 2.08 6.85 -17.65
CA LEU A 154 3.37 6.83 -16.95
C LEU A 154 4.39 7.82 -17.53
N ALA A 155 4.32 8.12 -18.83
CA ALA A 155 5.17 9.11 -19.46
C ALA A 155 4.98 10.52 -18.87
N THR A 156 3.78 10.88 -18.39
CA THR A 156 3.53 12.15 -17.70
C THR A 156 4.31 12.30 -16.40
N ALA A 157 4.68 11.18 -15.77
CA ALA A 157 5.52 11.13 -14.58
C ALA A 157 7.01 10.88 -14.92
N SER A 158 7.40 10.91 -16.19
CA SER A 158 8.75 10.56 -16.64
C SER A 158 9.20 9.17 -16.17
N ILE A 159 8.28 8.20 -16.19
CA ILE A 159 8.53 6.80 -15.85
C ILE A 159 8.50 5.98 -17.14
N PRO A 160 9.65 5.45 -17.61
CA PRO A 160 9.71 4.62 -18.82
C PRO A 160 9.05 3.26 -18.56
N LEU A 161 8.09 2.90 -19.43
CA LEU A 161 7.47 1.60 -19.45
C LEU A 161 8.27 0.66 -20.35
N LEU A 162 8.88 -0.35 -19.76
CA LEU A 162 9.61 -1.39 -20.46
C LEU A 162 8.62 -2.46 -20.96
N PHE A 163 8.64 -2.72 -22.25
CA PHE A 163 7.79 -3.72 -22.89
C PHE A 163 8.65 -4.56 -23.81
N ASN A 164 9.02 -5.75 -23.35
CA ASN A 164 9.90 -6.70 -24.06
C ASN A 164 11.20 -6.06 -24.55
N GLN A 165 11.82 -5.24 -23.71
CA GLN A 165 13.07 -4.53 -24.01
C GLN A 165 13.92 -4.45 -22.75
N ALA A 166 15.24 -4.24 -22.93
CA ALA A 166 16.17 -3.93 -21.86
C ALA A 166 16.52 -2.44 -21.90
N CYS A 167 16.84 -1.85 -20.75
CA CYS A 167 17.55 -0.58 -20.70
C CYS A 167 19.05 -0.87 -20.74
N SER A 168 19.75 -0.15 -21.62
CA SER A 168 21.22 0.00 -21.56
C SER A 168 21.49 1.47 -21.24
N ASP A 169 22.22 1.68 -20.15
CA ASP A 169 22.82 2.98 -19.87
C ASP A 169 23.99 3.26 -20.82
#